data_c62b3d688b69af2743d4b785c8056219
#
_entry.id   c62b3d688b69af2743d4b785c8056219
#
_cell.length_a   1.000
_cell.length_b   1.000
_cell.length_c   1.000
_cell.angle_alpha   90.00
_cell.angle_beta   90.00
_cell.angle_gamma   90.00
#
_symmetry.space_group_name_H-M   'P 1'
#
loop_
_entity.id
_entity.type
_entity.pdbx_description
1 polymer ?
#
loop_
_entity_poly.entity_id
_entity_poly.type
_entity_poly.pdbx_seq_one_letter_code
_entity_poly.pdbx_strand_id
1 'polypeptide(L)'
;MKRPLAYITAAWCGDPDTDMELAARYCRMAYEAGFSPICPILYLPLFINDAIPEEHKNGIDMRRDMLRRSHVLVVCGDEVDEDVKNDIAVAKRLNITATTLDLSLIHI
;
A
#
# COMPACT_ATOMS: atom_id res chain seq x y z
N MET A 1 -22.49 -7.44 -0.32
CA MET A 1 -21.83 -6.37 -1.09
C MET A 1 -20.33 -6.63 -1.12
N LYS A 2 -19.74 -6.57 -2.29
CA LYS A 2 -18.31 -6.76 -2.45
C LYS A 2 -17.57 -5.45 -2.22
N ARG A 3 -16.44 -5.54 -1.51
CA ARG A 3 -15.54 -4.42 -1.32
C ARG A 3 -14.40 -4.50 -2.32
N PRO A 4 -14.06 -3.41 -3.03
CA PRO A 4 -12.90 -3.43 -3.91
C PRO A 4 -11.61 -3.67 -3.11
N LEU A 5 -10.72 -4.49 -3.66
CA LEU A 5 -9.39 -4.67 -3.09
C LEU A 5 -8.56 -3.42 -3.35
N ALA A 6 -8.05 -2.82 -2.29
CA ALA A 6 -7.28 -1.58 -2.34
C ALA A 6 -5.87 -1.83 -1.83
N TYR A 7 -4.89 -1.69 -2.74
CA TYR A 7 -3.48 -1.77 -2.35
C TYR A 7 -3.06 -0.42 -1.75
N ILE A 8 -2.59 -0.47 -0.51
CA ILE A 8 -2.20 0.72 0.23
C ILE A 8 -0.71 0.99 0.02
N THR A 9 -0.39 2.19 -0.46
CA THR A 9 1.01 2.63 -0.56
C THR A 9 1.18 4.00 0.09
N ALA A 10 2.38 4.24 0.60
CA ALA A 10 2.76 5.51 1.22
C ALA A 10 4.27 5.61 1.23
N ALA A 11 4.77 6.80 1.52
CA ALA A 11 6.20 7.03 1.69
C ALA A 11 6.62 6.53 3.08
N TRP A 12 6.95 5.25 3.16
CA TRP A 12 7.37 4.62 4.42
C TRP A 12 8.74 5.13 4.85
N CYS A 13 8.93 5.33 6.15
CA CYS A 13 10.19 5.89 6.69
C CYS A 13 11.28 4.84 6.89
N GLY A 14 10.92 3.56 6.88
CA GLY A 14 11.87 2.47 7.08
C GLY A 14 11.98 1.97 8.51
N ASP A 15 11.34 2.64 9.47
CA ASP A 15 11.25 2.14 10.84
C ASP A 15 10.04 1.20 10.94
N PRO A 16 10.25 -0.12 11.17
CA PRO A 16 9.17 -1.09 11.10
C PRO A 16 8.00 -0.79 12.04
N ASP A 17 8.28 -0.37 13.26
CA ASP A 17 7.21 -0.12 14.23
C ASP A 17 6.37 1.10 13.84
N THR A 18 7.03 2.19 13.43
CA THR A 18 6.35 3.39 12.96
C THR A 18 5.54 3.11 11.70
N ASP A 19 6.15 2.41 10.74
CA ASP A 19 5.49 2.11 9.48
C ASP A 19 4.29 1.18 9.65
N MET A 20 4.39 0.18 10.52
CA MET A 20 3.28 -0.72 10.81
C MET A 20 2.12 -0.01 11.48
N GLU A 21 2.41 0.89 12.42
CA GLU A 21 1.37 1.67 13.08
C GLU A 21 0.65 2.58 12.08
N LEU A 22 1.42 3.25 11.22
CA LEU A 22 0.87 4.12 10.20
C LEU A 22 0.07 3.33 9.16
N ALA A 23 0.59 2.18 8.75
CA ALA A 23 -0.11 1.30 7.81
C ALA A 23 -1.45 0.84 8.37
N ALA A 24 -1.51 0.50 9.65
CA ALA A 24 -2.74 0.10 10.31
C ALA A 24 -3.78 1.23 10.27
N ARG A 25 -3.36 2.47 10.48
CA ARG A 25 -4.24 3.63 10.38
C ARG A 25 -4.77 3.81 8.97
N TYR A 26 -3.91 3.73 7.98
CA TYR A 26 -4.32 3.86 6.58
C TYR A 26 -5.28 2.75 6.17
N CYS A 27 -5.03 1.52 6.63
CA CYS A 27 -5.95 0.40 6.39
C CYS A 27 -7.31 0.67 7.04
N ARG A 28 -7.34 1.22 8.24
CA ARG A 28 -8.60 1.57 8.91
C ARG A 28 -9.36 2.62 8.11
N MET A 29 -8.67 3.64 7.62
CA MET A 29 -9.27 4.67 6.78
C MET A 29 -9.85 4.08 5.49
N ALA A 30 -9.10 3.22 4.83
CA ALA A 30 -9.57 2.55 3.61
C ALA A 30 -10.77 1.65 3.89
N TYR A 31 -10.74 0.91 4.99
CA TYR A 31 -11.86 0.10 5.42
C TYR A 31 -13.12 0.95 5.63
N GLU A 32 -12.99 2.08 6.31
CA GLU A 32 -14.13 2.97 6.55
C GLU A 32 -14.63 3.62 5.27
N ALA A 33 -13.78 3.78 4.27
CA ALA A 33 -14.16 4.29 2.95
C ALA A 33 -14.80 3.23 2.05
N GLY A 34 -14.93 1.98 2.52
CA GLY A 34 -15.60 0.92 1.77
C GLY A 34 -14.70 -0.04 1.02
N PHE A 35 -13.39 0.03 1.25
CA PHE A 35 -12.43 -0.86 0.60
C PHE A 35 -12.08 -2.07 1.46
N SER A 36 -11.50 -3.09 0.81
CA SER A 36 -10.78 -4.17 1.50
C SER A 36 -9.29 -3.87 1.34
N PRO A 37 -8.61 -3.37 2.38
CA PRO A 37 -7.23 -2.92 2.24
C PRO A 37 -6.24 -4.08 2.17
N ILE A 38 -5.25 -3.94 1.30
CA ILE A 38 -4.10 -4.83 1.20
C ILE A 38 -2.86 -3.97 1.47
N CYS A 39 -2.14 -4.27 2.55
CA CYS A 39 -0.97 -3.50 2.94
C CYS A 39 0.15 -4.43 3.38
N PRO A 40 1.04 -4.84 2.47
CA PRO A 40 2.09 -5.83 2.78
C PRO A 40 3.04 -5.42 3.89
N ILE A 41 3.22 -4.12 4.11
CA ILE A 41 4.09 -3.62 5.19
C ILE A 41 3.62 -4.11 6.57
N LEU A 42 2.35 -4.52 6.70
CA LEU A 42 1.80 -5.00 7.96
C LEU A 42 2.25 -6.41 8.29
N TYR A 43 2.66 -7.22 7.32
CA TYR A 43 2.99 -8.60 7.61
C TYR A 43 4.27 -9.13 6.96
N LEU A 44 4.71 -8.61 5.83
CA LEU A 44 5.95 -9.08 5.20
C LEU A 44 7.15 -9.00 6.14
N PRO A 45 7.36 -7.91 6.90
CA PRO A 45 8.48 -7.82 7.82
C PRO A 45 8.48 -8.88 8.91
N LEU A 46 7.37 -9.55 9.15
CA LEU A 46 7.29 -10.63 10.15
C LEU A 46 8.03 -11.88 9.71
N PHE A 47 8.24 -12.08 8.40
CA PHE A 47 8.88 -13.30 7.91
C PHE A 47 9.87 -13.06 6.76
N ILE A 48 9.98 -11.84 6.25
CA ILE A 48 10.94 -11.47 5.19
C ILE A 48 12.00 -10.57 5.80
N ASN A 49 13.28 -10.91 5.56
CA ASN A 49 14.40 -10.09 6.00
C ASN A 49 14.96 -9.32 4.80
N ASP A 50 14.65 -8.02 4.74
CA ASP A 50 15.10 -7.14 3.65
C ASP A 50 16.62 -6.95 3.59
N ALA A 51 17.35 -7.30 4.65
CA ALA A 51 18.79 -7.22 4.64
C ALA A 51 19.42 -8.33 3.78
N ILE A 52 18.67 -9.38 3.47
CA ILE A 52 19.11 -10.46 2.58
C ILE A 52 18.67 -10.12 1.15
N PRO A 53 19.61 -9.95 0.20
CA PRO A 53 19.28 -9.48 -1.16
C PRO A 53 18.20 -10.30 -1.86
N GLU A 54 18.24 -11.62 -1.73
CA GLU A 54 17.25 -12.49 -2.35
C GLU A 54 15.85 -12.28 -1.74
N GLU A 55 15.78 -12.15 -0.42
CA GLU A 55 14.51 -11.92 0.27
C GLU A 55 13.96 -10.53 -0.04
N HIS A 56 14.83 -9.53 -0.13
CA HIS A 56 14.44 -8.19 -0.54
C HIS A 56 13.79 -8.22 -1.93
N LYS A 57 14.40 -8.92 -2.87
CA LYS A 57 13.87 -9.07 -4.22
C LYS A 57 12.52 -9.78 -4.20
N ASN A 58 12.42 -10.87 -3.43
CA ASN A 58 11.18 -11.62 -3.32
C ASN A 58 10.06 -10.78 -2.72
N GLY A 59 10.38 -9.92 -1.76
CA GLY A 59 9.42 -8.99 -1.17
C GLY A 59 8.87 -8.01 -2.19
N ILE A 60 9.74 -7.47 -3.05
CA ILE A 60 9.32 -6.58 -4.13
C ILE A 60 8.37 -7.31 -5.09
N ASP A 61 8.72 -8.53 -5.48
CA ASP A 61 7.91 -9.33 -6.39
C ASP A 61 6.53 -9.65 -5.80
N MET A 62 6.48 -10.00 -4.51
CA MET A 62 5.23 -10.28 -3.82
C MET A 62 4.34 -9.04 -3.75
N ARG A 63 4.91 -7.87 -3.44
CA ARG A 63 4.15 -6.62 -3.38
C ARG A 63 3.57 -6.27 -4.75
N ARG A 64 4.36 -6.42 -5.81
CA ARG A 64 3.88 -6.17 -7.18
C ARG A 64 2.77 -7.12 -7.58
N ASP A 65 2.86 -8.38 -7.16
CA ASP A 65 1.82 -9.36 -7.44
C ASP A 65 0.51 -9.00 -6.73
N MET A 66 0.59 -8.53 -5.51
CA MET A 66 -0.58 -8.06 -4.76
C MET A 66 -1.21 -6.83 -5.40
N LEU A 67 -0.39 -5.88 -5.84
CA LEU A 67 -0.88 -4.70 -6.55
C LEU A 67 -1.60 -5.11 -7.84
N ARG A 68 -1.01 -6.02 -8.60
CA ARG A 68 -1.58 -6.50 -9.86
C ARG A 68 -2.97 -7.08 -9.67
N ARG A 69 -3.24 -7.68 -8.53
CA ARG A 69 -4.52 -8.32 -8.22
C ARG A 69 -5.50 -7.39 -7.54
N SER A 70 -5.09 -6.17 -7.25
CA SER A 70 -5.96 -5.19 -6.60
C SER A 70 -6.82 -4.45 -7.63
N HIS A 71 -7.95 -3.95 -7.17
CA HIS A 71 -8.86 -3.18 -8.03
C HIS A 71 -8.46 -1.71 -8.07
N VAL A 72 -7.83 -1.22 -7.01
CA VAL A 72 -7.46 0.18 -6.89
C VAL A 72 -6.16 0.29 -6.09
N LEU A 73 -5.36 1.30 -6.44
CA LEU A 73 -4.20 1.72 -5.66
C LEU A 73 -4.58 2.94 -4.84
N VAL A 74 -4.41 2.85 -3.52
CA VAL A 74 -4.68 3.97 -2.62
C VAL A 74 -3.36 4.54 -2.12
N VAL A 75 -3.10 5.79 -2.49
CA VAL A 75 -1.91 6.52 -2.07
C VAL A 75 -2.25 7.30 -0.81
N CYS A 76 -1.55 7.03 0.28
CA CYS A 76 -1.80 7.63 1.57
C CYS A 76 -0.65 8.53 2.01
N GLY A 77 -0.96 9.51 2.85
CA GLY A 77 0.02 10.46 3.34
C GLY A 77 0.26 11.61 2.38
N ASP A 78 1.12 12.55 2.80
CA ASP A 78 1.36 13.79 2.06
C ASP A 78 2.54 13.70 1.10
N GLU A 79 3.37 12.68 1.25
CA GLU A 79 4.60 12.54 0.48
C GLU A 79 4.45 11.50 -0.61
N VAL A 80 5.09 11.77 -1.76
CA VAL A 80 5.19 10.84 -2.87
C VAL A 80 6.67 10.64 -3.16
N ASP A 81 7.23 9.55 -2.61
CA ASP A 81 8.62 9.18 -2.86
C ASP A 81 8.75 8.31 -4.11
N GLU A 82 9.98 7.83 -4.38
CA GLU A 82 10.22 7.01 -5.56
C GLU A 82 9.43 5.69 -5.55
N ASP A 83 9.27 5.08 -4.39
CA ASP A 83 8.52 3.83 -4.27
C ASP A 83 7.03 4.06 -4.57
N VAL A 84 6.47 5.15 -4.08
CA VAL A 84 5.08 5.52 -4.38
C VAL A 84 4.93 5.81 -5.88
N LYS A 85 5.87 6.54 -6.47
CA LYS A 85 5.85 6.83 -7.92
C LYS A 85 5.91 5.54 -8.74
N ASN A 86 6.73 4.58 -8.31
CA ASN A 86 6.82 3.28 -8.98
C ASN A 86 5.50 2.52 -8.90
N ASP A 87 4.85 2.52 -7.75
CA ASP A 87 3.55 1.88 -7.59
C ASP A 87 2.49 2.51 -8.49
N ILE A 88 2.48 3.85 -8.56
CA ILE A 88 1.57 4.59 -9.45
C ILE A 88 1.83 4.23 -10.91
N ALA A 89 3.10 4.15 -11.31
CA ALA A 89 3.46 3.80 -12.68
C ALA A 89 3.02 2.38 -13.04
N VAL A 90 3.19 1.43 -12.11
CA VAL A 90 2.74 0.04 -12.32
C VAL A 90 1.22 -0.02 -12.44
N ALA A 91 0.51 0.66 -11.55
CA ALA A 91 -0.96 0.72 -11.59
C ALA A 91 -1.45 1.28 -12.93
N LYS A 92 -0.82 2.35 -13.39
CA LYS A 92 -1.17 2.98 -14.66
C LYS A 92 -1.00 2.03 -15.85
N ARG A 93 0.11 1.28 -15.87
CA ARG A 93 0.35 0.30 -16.94
C ARG A 93 -0.66 -0.84 -16.92
N LEU A 94 -1.18 -1.18 -15.75
CA LEU A 94 -2.15 -2.26 -15.58
C LEU A 94 -3.59 -1.78 -15.63
N ASN A 95 -3.82 -0.50 -15.91
CA ASN A 95 -5.16 0.12 -15.91
C ASN A 95 -5.86 0.01 -14.55
N ILE A 96 -5.08 0.08 -13.47
CA ILE A 96 -5.59 0.11 -12.11
C ILE A 96 -5.70 1.58 -11.70
N THR A 97 -6.88 1.99 -11.26
CA THR A 97 -7.11 3.36 -10.82
C THR A 97 -6.30 3.66 -9.57
N ALA A 98 -5.56 4.77 -9.57
CA ALA A 98 -4.88 5.27 -8.40
C ALA A 98 -5.71 6.41 -7.80
N THR A 99 -5.92 6.37 -6.50
CA THR A 99 -6.66 7.39 -5.78
C THR A 99 -5.96 7.71 -4.47
N THR A 100 -6.45 8.73 -3.78
CA THR A 100 -5.92 9.11 -2.47
C THR A 100 -7.04 9.04 -1.43
N LEU A 101 -6.65 8.84 -0.18
CA LEU A 101 -7.55 9.04 0.94
C LEU A 101 -7.15 10.34 1.62
N ASP A 102 -8.02 11.31 1.54
CA ASP A 102 -7.87 12.60 2.17
C ASP A 102 -8.81 12.66 3.37
N LEU A 103 -8.27 13.07 4.52
CA LEU A 103 -9.07 13.20 5.73
C LEU A 103 -10.27 14.11 5.54
N SER A 104 -10.14 15.15 4.71
CA SER A 104 -11.26 16.05 4.42
C SER A 104 -12.39 15.35 3.69
N LEU A 105 -12.09 14.36 2.86
CA LEU A 105 -13.10 13.58 2.14
C LEU A 105 -13.79 12.57 3.06
N ILE A 106 -13.09 12.07 4.06
CA ILE A 106 -13.63 11.09 4.99
C ILE A 106 -14.60 11.73 5.96
N HIS A 107 -14.42 13.01 6.26
CA HIS A 107 -15.23 13.75 7.20
C HIS A 107 -16.45 14.44 6.57
N ILE A 108 -16.58 14.33 5.30
CA ILE A 108 -17.76 14.83 4.59
C ILE A 108 -18.87 13.78 4.64
#